data_374c338f32af1ca64512fbd0f5876fd8
#
_entry.id   374c338f32af1ca64512fbd0f5876fd8
#
_cell.length_a   1.000
_cell.length_b   1.000
_cell.length_c   1.000
_cell.angle_alpha   90.00
_cell.angle_beta   90.00
_cell.angle_gamma   90.00
#
_symmetry.space_group_name_H-M   'P 1'
#
loop_
_entity.id
_entity.type
_entity.pdbx_description
1 polymer ?
#
loop_
_entity_poly.entity_id
_entity_poly.type
_entity_poly.pdbx_seq_one_letter_code
_entity_poly.pdbx_strand_id
1 'polypeptide(L)' 'MIVEFPESKTDKLIEDAMEELGTWVESQIEKGVSPIILIGLMETYKSALSYNLLVDEDE' A
#
# COMPACT_ATOMS: atom_id res chain seq x y z
N MET A 1 12.31 -13.54 17.85
CA MET A 1 12.65 -13.11 17.45
C MET A 1 12.68 -12.10 17.33
N ILE A 2 13.15 -11.57 17.32
CA ILE A 2 13.12 -10.67 17.19
C ILE A 2 13.57 -10.06 16.55
N VAL A 3 13.43 -9.67 16.29
CA VAL A 3 13.61 -9.06 15.52
C VAL A 3 14.19 -8.05 15.72
N GLU A 4 15.06 -7.82 15.36
CA GLU A 4 15.77 -6.94 15.55
C GLU A 4 15.81 -6.07 14.53
N PHE A 5 14.93 -5.78 13.80
CA PHE A 5 14.96 -4.80 12.91
C PHE A 5 15.15 -3.59 13.51
N PRO A 6 15.86 -2.71 12.97
CA PRO A 6 15.90 -1.37 13.43
C PRO A 6 14.53 -0.84 13.19
N GLU A 7 13.83 -0.68 14.26
CA GLU A 7 12.54 -0.20 14.16
C GLU A 7 12.46 1.10 13.46
N SER A 8 13.41 1.98 13.66
CA SER A 8 13.36 3.29 13.06
C SER A 8 13.42 3.19 11.54
N LYS A 9 14.14 2.20 11.03
CA LYS A 9 14.21 2.06 9.61
C LYS A 9 12.89 1.60 9.03
N THR A 10 12.27 0.64 9.67
CA THR A 10 10.98 0.15 9.21
C THR A 10 9.93 1.25 9.32
N ASP A 11 9.96 2.00 10.40
CA ASP A 11 9.00 3.08 10.58
C ASP A 11 9.15 4.12 9.48
N LYS A 12 10.39 4.41 9.13
CA LYS A 12 10.63 5.40 8.10
C LYS A 12 10.10 4.92 6.75
N LEU A 13 10.29 3.67 6.43
CA LEU A 13 9.79 3.14 5.18
C LEU A 13 8.27 3.22 5.14
N ILE A 14 7.63 2.90 6.24
CA ILE A 14 6.18 2.94 6.30
C ILE A 14 5.69 4.37 6.15
N GLU A 15 6.35 5.30 6.83
CA GLU A 15 5.95 6.69 6.73
C GLU A 15 6.09 7.21 5.32
N ASP A 16 7.20 6.88 4.67
CA ASP A 16 7.41 7.33 3.30
C ASP A 16 6.36 6.75 2.38
N ALA A 17 6.05 5.48 2.55
CA ALA A 17 5.05 4.84 1.72
C ALA A 17 3.67 5.47 1.93
N MET A 18 3.35 5.78 3.17
CA MET A 18 2.07 6.40 3.46
C MET A 18 1.97 7.78 2.84
N GLU A 19 3.07 8.51 2.89
CA GLU A 19 3.07 9.82 2.30
C GLU A 19 2.88 9.75 0.80
N GLU A 20 3.58 8.84 0.17
CA GLU A 20 3.45 8.69 -1.27
C GLU A 20 2.06 8.27 -1.66
N LEU A 21 1.49 7.36 -0.87
CA LEU A 21 0.15 6.92 -1.15
C LEU A 21 -0.84 8.06 -1.01
N GLY A 22 -0.67 8.88 0.03
CA GLY A 22 -1.53 10.02 0.23
C GLY A 22 -1.45 11.01 -0.92
N THR A 23 -0.23 11.25 -1.40
CA THR A 23 -0.04 12.15 -2.53
C THR A 23 -0.73 11.60 -3.77
N TRP A 24 -0.62 10.30 -3.97
CA TRP A 24 -1.25 9.69 -5.12
C TRP A 24 -2.77 9.81 -5.03
N VAL A 25 -3.32 9.57 -3.85
CA VAL A 25 -4.76 9.66 -3.65
C VAL A 25 -5.25 11.08 -3.95
N GLU A 26 -4.53 12.07 -3.42
CA GLU A 26 -4.92 13.44 -3.66
C GLU A 26 -4.86 13.80 -5.13
N SER A 27 -3.84 13.30 -5.79
CA SER A 27 -3.69 13.56 -7.20
C SER A 27 -4.86 12.99 -7.99
N GLN A 28 -5.30 11.79 -7.63
CA GLN A 28 -6.40 11.16 -8.32
C GLN A 28 -7.71 11.92 -8.09
N ILE A 29 -7.91 12.39 -6.87
CA ILE A 29 -9.10 13.14 -6.56
C ILE A 29 -9.12 14.43 -7.37
N GLU A 30 -7.97 15.06 -7.51
CA GLU A 30 -7.91 16.28 -8.31
C GLU A 30 -8.23 16.02 -9.76
N LYS A 31 -7.93 14.83 -10.24
CA LYS A 31 -8.23 14.48 -11.60
C LYS A 31 -9.71 14.15 -11.80
N GLY A 32 -10.44 14.03 -10.71
CA GLY A 32 -11.86 13.75 -10.81
C GLY A 32 -12.27 12.36 -10.40
N VAL A 33 -11.36 11.57 -9.87
CA VAL A 33 -11.70 10.23 -9.43
C VAL A 33 -12.34 10.34 -8.05
N SER A 34 -13.50 9.73 -7.89
CA SER A 34 -14.19 9.84 -6.62
C SER A 34 -13.52 8.99 -5.56
N PRO A 35 -13.60 9.41 -4.29
CA PRO A 35 -12.99 8.62 -3.22
C PRO A 35 -13.52 7.21 -3.14
N ILE A 36 -14.79 7.02 -3.47
CA ILE A 36 -15.37 5.68 -3.42
C ILE A 36 -14.70 4.78 -4.45
N ILE A 37 -14.42 5.32 -5.62
CA ILE A 37 -13.74 4.55 -6.65
C ILE A 37 -12.33 4.23 -6.18
N LEU A 38 -11.68 5.17 -5.52
CA LEU A 38 -10.32 4.94 -5.04
C LEU A 38 -10.29 3.82 -4.00
N ILE A 39 -11.29 3.81 -3.12
CA ILE A 39 -11.36 2.76 -2.13
C ILE A 39 -11.50 1.40 -2.81
N GLY A 40 -12.35 1.33 -3.82
CA GLY A 40 -12.52 0.09 -4.56
C GLY A 40 -11.25 -0.35 -5.26
N LEU A 41 -10.55 0.60 -5.84
CA LEU A 41 -9.29 0.27 -6.51
C LEU A 41 -8.27 -0.25 -5.53
N MET A 42 -8.19 0.36 -4.37
CA MET A 42 -7.22 -0.09 -3.38
C MET A 42 -7.55 -1.47 -2.86
N GLU A 43 -8.84 -1.77 -2.69
CA GLU A 43 -9.24 -3.10 -2.28
C GLU A 43 -8.86 -4.12 -3.35
N THR A 44 -9.09 -3.78 -4.59
CA THR A 44 -8.74 -4.67 -5.69
C THR A 44 -7.25 -4.92 -5.73
N TYR A 45 -6.47 -3.87 -5.57
CA TYR A 45 -5.03 -4.00 -5.61
C TYR A 45 -4.52 -4.81 -4.43
N LYS A 46 -5.13 -4.59 -3.27
CA LYS A 46 -4.76 -5.34 -2.10
C LYS A 46 -5.00 -6.83 -2.33
N SER A 47 -6.13 -7.18 -2.94
CA SER A 47 -6.43 -8.58 -3.22
C SER A 47 -5.42 -9.17 -4.20
N ALA A 48 -5.05 -8.40 -5.21
CA ALA A 48 -4.09 -8.87 -6.19
C ALA A 48 -2.74 -9.11 -5.55
N LEU A 49 -2.34 -8.22 -4.67
CA LEU A 49 -1.07 -8.39 -3.98
C LEU A 49 -1.09 -9.63 -3.12
N SER A 50 -2.18 -9.82 -2.39
CA SER A 50 -2.28 -10.97 -1.51
C SER A 50 -2.24 -12.26 -2.31
N TYR A 51 -2.92 -12.26 -3.45
CA TYR A 51 -2.94 -13.44 -4.28
C TYR A 51 -1.53 -13.75 -4.80
N ASN A 52 -0.82 -12.74 -5.25
CA ASN A 52 0.53 -12.94 -5.74
C ASN A 52 1.45 -13.48 -4.66
N LEU A 53 1.31 -12.98 -3.46
CA LEU A 53 2.13 -13.47 -2.38
C LEU A 53 1.86 -14.93 -2.09
N LEU A 54 0.59 -15.33 -2.09
CA LEU A 54 0.24 -16.71 -1.83
C LEU A 54 0.76 -17.61 -2.93
N VAL A 55 0.64 -17.15 -4.17
CA VAL A 55 1.11 -17.98 -5.27
C VAL A 55 2.62 -18.14 -5.21
N ASP A 56 3.31 -17.06 -4.90
CA ASP A 56 4.75 -17.16 -4.77
C ASP A 56 5.15 -18.14 -3.72
N GLU A 57 4.45 -18.12 -2.61
CA GLU A 57 4.80 -19.01 -1.55
C GLU A 57 4.55 -20.44 -1.91
N ASP A 58 3.60 -20.66 -2.74
CA ASP A 58 3.31 -21.98 -3.13
C ASP A 58 4.37 -22.55 -3.95
N GLU A 59 5.19 -21.74 -4.51
CA GLU A 59 6.24 -22.25 -5.29
C GLU A 59 7.26 -22.86 -4.42
#